data_84934b4466bedfbd83218ef6347a1291
#
_entry.id   84934b4466bedfbd83218ef6347a1291
#
_cell.length_a   1.000
_cell.length_b   1.000
_cell.length_c   1.000
_cell.angle_alpha   90.00
_cell.angle_beta   90.00
_cell.angle_gamma   90.00
#
_symmetry.space_group_name_H-M   'P 1'
#
loop_
_entity.id
_entity.type
_entity.pdbx_description
1 polymer ?
#
loop_
_entity_poly.entity_id
_entity_poly.type
_entity_poly.pdbx_seq_one_letter_code
_entity_poly.pdbx_strand_id
1 'polypeptide(L)'
;MAEADDAVLPDETVDELLRTMMRLREAGLAHGALGSETIIVSAEGGVCLKDFRSASSSAPGDRLDGDLAAVLAAVAVRVGAERTAAAAGRVLDADTARGALVHLQRSALDPVTVAALQQEKALLAQLRTAVASAAGIEVPKLAEAKRVSWVNLVFGLGTLIGLWAILGVLADVRGSLDVIKGVSWGWVALAFVLAQLPVAAEAWALNGAVPGQLPYGRCLALETSNTFTSLAGGDVAVFALRVRFFQRNGYDAAAAVSSGAIASTASWTAKILLFLASIGFAAGDFHRPADSGGHQTVIWIVIGVVLAVGIATALIALVPRLRRLASTRIRPHLVSIWANIKTIAAEPRKIFYILGGSVLAQLLVAMSLGASLHAVGQRASIATLLVVITLASIIGGAVPVPGGLGVVEAGLIGGLTSVGVPQDQAVAAVFIQRLFTAYLPPDLGLDHPRLDAPTRIRVTPGTLDP
;
A
#
# COMPACT_ATOMS: atom_id res chain seq x y z
N MET A 1 8.70 -8.99 41.36
CA MET A 1 7.78 -9.83 40.56
C MET A 1 8.30 -11.25 40.62
N ALA A 2 7.63 -12.12 41.36
CA ALA A 2 8.06 -13.51 41.50
C ALA A 2 7.71 -14.27 40.22
N GLU A 3 8.70 -14.85 39.56
CA GLU A 3 8.55 -15.90 38.58
C GLU A 3 7.91 -17.10 39.28
N ALA A 4 6.67 -17.41 38.93
CA ALA A 4 6.05 -18.68 39.33
C ALA A 4 6.61 -19.76 38.41
N ASP A 5 7.81 -20.21 38.72
CA ASP A 5 8.56 -21.20 37.96
C ASP A 5 8.15 -22.59 38.46
N ASP A 6 7.03 -23.16 38.28
CA ASP A 6 6.50 -24.50 38.51
C ASP A 6 5.03 -24.57 39.01
N ALA A 7 4.29 -23.47 39.04
CA ALA A 7 2.89 -23.52 39.42
C ALA A 7 2.07 -24.04 38.23
N VAL A 8 1.40 -25.18 38.41
CA VAL A 8 0.42 -25.72 37.47
C VAL A 8 -0.67 -24.68 37.28
N LEU A 9 -0.81 -24.13 36.04
CA LEU A 9 -1.85 -23.14 35.72
C LEU A 9 -3.23 -23.71 36.02
N PRO A 10 -4.09 -23.00 36.80
CA PRO A 10 -5.48 -23.42 37.00
C PRO A 10 -6.26 -23.44 35.69
N ASP A 11 -7.24 -24.33 35.57
CA ASP A 11 -8.06 -24.42 34.35
C ASP A 11 -8.83 -23.12 34.06
N GLU A 12 -9.27 -22.43 35.12
CA GLU A 12 -9.95 -21.12 35.01
C GLU A 12 -9.05 -20.05 34.38
N THR A 13 -7.75 -20.07 34.70
CA THR A 13 -6.76 -19.15 34.11
C THR A 13 -6.54 -19.44 32.63
N VAL A 14 -6.53 -20.72 32.24
CA VAL A 14 -6.44 -21.11 30.81
C VAL A 14 -7.70 -20.65 30.06
N ASP A 15 -8.88 -20.85 30.63
CA ASP A 15 -10.14 -20.39 30.05
C ASP A 15 -10.16 -18.87 29.87
N GLU A 16 -9.70 -18.10 30.89
CA GLU A 16 -9.65 -16.63 30.82
C GLU A 16 -8.64 -16.13 29.79
N LEU A 17 -7.51 -16.81 29.63
CA LEU A 17 -6.56 -16.53 28.57
C LEU A 17 -7.20 -16.70 27.18
N LEU A 18 -7.90 -17.81 26.96
CA LEU A 18 -8.58 -18.04 25.70
C LEU A 18 -9.72 -17.04 25.46
N ARG A 19 -10.49 -16.66 26.49
CA ARG A 19 -11.51 -15.62 26.39
C ARG A 19 -10.88 -14.25 26.07
N THR A 20 -9.71 -13.96 26.60
CA THR A 20 -8.97 -12.73 26.27
C THR A 20 -8.55 -12.73 24.82
N MET A 21 -8.10 -13.86 24.28
CA MET A 21 -7.80 -14.00 22.86
C MET A 21 -9.06 -13.82 21.99
N MET A 22 -10.19 -14.33 22.40
CA MET A 22 -11.47 -14.13 21.68
C MET A 22 -11.88 -12.67 21.66
N ARG A 23 -11.73 -11.93 22.77
CA ARG A 23 -11.98 -10.47 22.82
C ARG A 23 -11.08 -9.69 21.85
N LEU A 24 -9.79 -10.05 21.76
CA LEU A 24 -8.86 -9.44 20.77
C LEU A 24 -9.30 -9.76 19.34
N ARG A 25 -9.70 -11.01 19.10
CA ARG A 25 -10.20 -11.46 17.78
C ARG A 25 -11.46 -10.69 17.36
N GLU A 26 -12.43 -10.54 18.24
CA GLU A 26 -13.66 -9.75 18.00
C GLU A 26 -13.35 -8.28 17.71
N ALA A 27 -12.35 -7.72 18.39
CA ALA A 27 -11.86 -6.37 18.13
C ALA A 27 -11.03 -6.26 16.83
N GLY A 28 -10.75 -7.38 16.12
CA GLY A 28 -9.90 -7.40 14.93
C GLY A 28 -8.43 -7.08 15.23
N LEU A 29 -7.98 -7.29 16.48
CA LEU A 29 -6.63 -7.02 16.93
C LEU A 29 -5.81 -8.32 16.96
N ALA A 30 -4.75 -8.39 16.14
CA ALA A 30 -3.73 -9.42 16.28
C ALA A 30 -2.55 -8.87 17.07
N HIS A 31 -2.03 -9.67 17.99
CA HIS A 31 -0.81 -9.35 18.76
C HIS A 31 0.44 -9.54 17.88
N GLY A 32 0.48 -10.58 17.07
CA GLY A 32 1.50 -10.83 16.04
C GLY A 32 2.83 -11.39 16.56
N ALA A 33 3.01 -11.54 17.89
CA ALA A 33 4.21 -12.09 18.50
C ALA A 33 3.89 -12.76 19.84
N LEU A 34 2.85 -13.62 19.88
CA LEU A 34 2.46 -14.33 21.10
C LEU A 34 3.36 -15.53 21.33
N GLY A 35 3.74 -15.71 22.59
CA GLY A 35 4.53 -16.83 23.07
C GLY A 35 4.56 -16.84 24.59
N SER A 36 5.24 -17.80 25.18
CA SER A 36 5.32 -17.99 26.63
C SER A 36 5.86 -16.79 27.39
N GLU A 37 6.69 -15.95 26.76
CA GLU A 37 7.27 -14.75 27.38
C GLU A 37 6.34 -13.53 27.33
N THR A 38 5.35 -13.50 26.45
CA THR A 38 4.42 -12.37 26.30
C THR A 38 3.14 -12.54 27.10
N ILE A 39 2.89 -13.72 27.65
CA ILE A 39 1.77 -14.03 28.52
C ILE A 39 2.21 -13.93 29.97
N ILE A 40 1.55 -13.07 30.74
CA ILE A 40 1.80 -12.91 32.18
C ILE A 40 0.55 -13.38 32.92
N VAL A 41 0.75 -14.27 33.88
CA VAL A 41 -0.29 -14.70 34.80
C VAL A 41 0.05 -14.14 36.18
N SER A 42 -0.90 -13.41 36.81
CA SER A 42 -0.75 -12.93 38.17
C SER A 42 -0.94 -14.07 39.16
N ALA A 43 -0.46 -13.89 40.39
CA ALA A 43 -0.65 -14.85 41.50
C ALA A 43 -2.14 -15.10 41.82
N GLU A 44 -3.01 -14.17 41.47
CA GLU A 44 -4.47 -14.20 41.65
C GLU A 44 -5.21 -14.82 40.43
N GLY A 45 -4.49 -15.36 39.47
CA GLY A 45 -5.06 -15.98 38.25
C GLY A 45 -5.43 -15.01 37.13
N GLY A 46 -5.19 -13.71 37.30
CA GLY A 46 -5.43 -12.71 36.25
C GLY A 46 -4.45 -12.85 35.09
N VAL A 47 -4.95 -12.70 33.86
CA VAL A 47 -4.16 -12.81 32.63
C VAL A 47 -3.89 -11.46 32.03
N CYS A 48 -2.63 -11.18 31.66
CA CYS A 48 -2.21 -9.97 30.99
C CYS A 48 -1.29 -10.35 29.82
N LEU A 49 -1.46 -9.66 28.68
CA LEU A 49 -0.58 -9.76 27.53
C LEU A 49 0.33 -8.54 27.48
N LYS A 50 1.63 -8.75 27.22
CA LYS A 50 2.61 -7.66 27.10
C LYS A 50 3.22 -7.64 25.69
N ASP A 51 3.87 -6.53 25.35
CA ASP A 51 4.66 -6.36 24.12
C ASP A 51 3.84 -6.34 22.84
N PHE A 52 2.96 -5.36 22.73
CA PHE A 52 2.13 -5.13 21.54
C PHE A 52 2.86 -4.44 20.37
N ARG A 53 4.21 -4.46 20.33
CA ARG A 53 4.99 -3.82 19.24
C ARG A 53 4.69 -4.37 17.86
N SER A 54 4.34 -5.66 17.77
CA SER A 54 3.97 -6.35 16.52
C SER A 54 2.47 -6.36 16.26
N ALA A 55 1.68 -5.71 17.12
CA ALA A 55 0.23 -5.74 17.03
C ALA A 55 -0.29 -4.99 15.80
N SER A 56 -1.37 -5.51 15.22
CA SER A 56 -2.05 -4.88 14.10
C SER A 56 -3.55 -4.82 14.33
N SER A 57 -4.13 -3.66 14.08
CA SER A 57 -5.59 -3.46 14.06
C SER A 57 -6.15 -3.83 12.69
N SER A 58 -7.39 -4.34 12.66
CA SER A 58 -8.01 -4.87 11.44
C SER A 58 -7.18 -5.99 10.81
N ALA A 59 -6.68 -6.88 11.66
CA ALA A 59 -5.85 -8.00 11.24
C ALA A 59 -6.65 -8.99 10.37
N PRO A 60 -6.05 -9.56 9.31
CA PRO A 60 -6.68 -10.62 8.54
C PRO A 60 -6.86 -11.88 9.40
N GLY A 61 -7.87 -12.70 9.07
CA GLY A 61 -8.21 -13.90 9.81
C GLY A 61 -7.02 -14.83 10.08
N ASP A 62 -6.16 -15.05 9.10
CA ASP A 62 -4.93 -15.86 9.22
C ASP A 62 -4.00 -15.40 10.36
N ARG A 63 -3.91 -14.10 10.62
CA ARG A 63 -3.09 -13.57 11.74
C ARG A 63 -3.75 -13.81 13.08
N LEU A 64 -5.06 -13.62 13.16
CA LEU A 64 -5.83 -13.89 14.37
C LEU A 64 -5.81 -15.38 14.72
N ASP A 65 -5.91 -16.26 13.72
CA ASP A 65 -5.80 -17.70 13.85
C ASP A 65 -4.38 -18.12 14.28
N GLY A 66 -3.35 -17.45 13.74
CA GLY A 66 -1.96 -17.67 14.12
C GLY A 66 -1.68 -17.31 15.58
N ASP A 67 -2.20 -16.19 16.07
CA ASP A 67 -2.08 -15.78 17.47
C ASP A 67 -2.74 -16.80 18.41
N LEU A 68 -3.91 -17.29 18.05
CA LEU A 68 -4.61 -18.31 18.83
C LEU A 68 -3.85 -19.65 18.82
N ALA A 69 -3.28 -20.04 17.68
CA ALA A 69 -2.42 -21.22 17.58
C ALA A 69 -1.18 -21.11 18.47
N ALA A 70 -0.56 -19.92 18.53
CA ALA A 70 0.60 -19.67 19.38
C ALA A 70 0.24 -19.79 20.86
N VAL A 71 -0.91 -19.26 21.29
CA VAL A 71 -1.38 -19.38 22.67
C VAL A 71 -1.70 -20.84 23.02
N LEU A 72 -2.39 -21.57 22.16
CA LEU A 72 -2.68 -23.00 22.39
C LEU A 72 -1.37 -23.81 22.55
N ALA A 73 -0.36 -23.54 21.74
CA ALA A 73 0.93 -24.19 21.86
C ALA A 73 1.67 -23.83 23.16
N ALA A 74 1.71 -22.54 23.53
CA ALA A 74 2.36 -22.05 24.73
C ALA A 74 1.71 -22.61 26.01
N VAL A 75 0.37 -22.70 26.01
CA VAL A 75 -0.39 -23.32 27.11
C VAL A 75 -0.13 -24.82 27.17
N ALA A 76 -0.13 -25.53 26.04
CA ALA A 76 0.08 -26.97 25.99
C ALA A 76 1.47 -27.37 26.52
N VAL A 77 2.49 -26.55 26.31
CA VAL A 77 3.82 -26.76 26.89
C VAL A 77 3.80 -26.71 28.43
N ARG A 78 2.88 -25.97 29.03
CA ARG A 78 2.77 -25.82 30.50
C ARG A 78 1.81 -26.81 31.16
N VAL A 79 0.66 -27.09 30.55
CA VAL A 79 -0.40 -27.91 31.17
C VAL A 79 -0.74 -29.19 30.43
N GLY A 80 -0.06 -29.45 29.28
CA GLY A 80 -0.30 -30.61 28.44
C GLY A 80 -1.44 -30.43 27.43
N ALA A 81 -1.48 -31.35 26.46
CA ALA A 81 -2.43 -31.31 25.33
C ALA A 81 -3.89 -31.45 25.77
N GLU A 82 -4.20 -32.39 26.66
CA GLU A 82 -5.57 -32.72 27.07
C GLU A 82 -6.24 -31.55 27.83
N ARG A 83 -5.54 -30.93 28.78
CA ARG A 83 -6.09 -29.82 29.54
C ARG A 83 -6.28 -28.57 28.63
N THR A 84 -5.35 -28.32 27.74
CA THR A 84 -5.46 -27.24 26.75
C THR A 84 -6.66 -27.50 25.82
N ALA A 85 -6.84 -28.72 25.36
CA ALA A 85 -7.98 -29.11 24.51
C ALA A 85 -9.32 -28.98 25.22
N ALA A 86 -9.40 -29.38 26.49
CA ALA A 86 -10.59 -29.21 27.29
C ALA A 86 -10.98 -27.72 27.45
N ALA A 87 -10.02 -26.86 27.72
CA ALA A 87 -10.23 -25.39 27.76
C ALA A 87 -10.67 -24.84 26.38
N ALA A 88 -10.02 -25.28 25.30
CA ALA A 88 -10.39 -24.89 23.94
C ALA A 88 -11.83 -25.29 23.61
N GLY A 89 -12.27 -26.52 23.96
CA GLY A 89 -13.63 -27.00 23.76
C GLY A 89 -14.68 -26.22 24.56
N ARG A 90 -14.31 -25.60 25.69
CA ARG A 90 -15.24 -24.75 26.48
C ARG A 90 -15.38 -23.33 25.92
N VAL A 91 -14.34 -22.81 25.25
CA VAL A 91 -14.26 -21.39 24.91
C VAL A 91 -14.36 -21.15 23.40
N LEU A 92 -13.85 -22.05 22.57
CA LEU A 92 -13.77 -21.86 21.12
C LEU A 92 -14.94 -22.56 20.41
N ASP A 93 -15.49 -21.91 19.40
CA ASP A 93 -16.37 -22.57 18.45
C ASP A 93 -15.58 -23.40 17.42
N ALA A 94 -16.29 -24.27 16.69
CA ALA A 94 -15.69 -25.21 15.73
C ALA A 94 -14.91 -24.52 14.61
N ASP A 95 -15.36 -23.36 14.14
CA ASP A 95 -14.71 -22.62 13.04
C ASP A 95 -13.44 -21.93 13.52
N THR A 96 -13.46 -21.32 14.70
CA THR A 96 -12.29 -20.71 15.33
C THR A 96 -11.24 -21.77 15.68
N ALA A 97 -11.66 -22.91 16.26
CA ALA A 97 -10.76 -24.03 16.53
C ALA A 97 -10.10 -24.55 15.23
N ARG A 98 -10.90 -24.71 14.16
CA ARG A 98 -10.37 -25.11 12.84
C ARG A 98 -9.33 -24.11 12.32
N GLY A 99 -9.61 -22.81 12.38
CA GLY A 99 -8.67 -21.75 11.97
C GLY A 99 -7.35 -21.84 12.73
N ALA A 100 -7.39 -21.93 14.05
CA ALA A 100 -6.19 -22.08 14.88
C ALA A 100 -5.40 -23.36 14.55
N LEU A 101 -6.07 -24.50 14.39
CA LEU A 101 -5.43 -25.79 14.10
C LEU A 101 -4.72 -25.83 12.74
N VAL A 102 -5.19 -25.07 11.75
CA VAL A 102 -4.54 -24.91 10.45
C VAL A 102 -3.17 -24.24 10.60
N HIS A 103 -3.02 -23.32 11.56
CA HIS A 103 -1.80 -22.56 11.82
C HIS A 103 -0.91 -23.17 12.92
N LEU A 104 -1.35 -24.25 13.60
CA LEU A 104 -0.64 -24.88 14.69
C LEU A 104 0.52 -25.75 14.17
N GLN A 105 1.61 -25.10 13.81
CA GLN A 105 2.84 -25.70 13.26
C GLN A 105 4.08 -24.99 13.79
N ARG A 106 5.20 -25.73 13.93
CA ARG A 106 6.45 -25.22 14.52
C ARG A 106 6.99 -23.95 13.86
N SER A 107 6.79 -23.80 12.55
CA SER A 107 7.26 -22.63 11.78
C SER A 107 6.49 -21.34 12.09
N ALA A 108 5.36 -21.42 12.78
CA ALA A 108 4.50 -20.29 13.14
C ALA A 108 4.60 -19.92 14.63
N LEU A 109 5.41 -20.64 15.42
CA LEU A 109 5.53 -20.47 16.86
C LEU A 109 6.82 -19.72 17.22
N ASP A 110 6.80 -19.10 18.41
CA ASP A 110 7.96 -18.40 18.96
C ASP A 110 9.12 -19.39 19.29
N PRO A 111 10.38 -18.92 19.28
CA PRO A 111 11.54 -19.78 19.49
C PRO A 111 11.54 -20.52 20.83
N VAL A 112 11.02 -19.91 21.89
CA VAL A 112 10.99 -20.50 23.25
C VAL A 112 10.00 -21.65 23.27
N THR A 113 8.80 -21.46 22.77
CA THR A 113 7.79 -22.52 22.63
C THR A 113 8.29 -23.63 21.71
N VAL A 114 8.97 -23.29 20.61
CA VAL A 114 9.58 -24.32 19.72
C VAL A 114 10.66 -25.12 20.44
N ALA A 115 11.51 -24.50 21.24
CA ALA A 115 12.55 -25.19 22.01
C ALA A 115 11.94 -26.17 23.04
N ALA A 116 10.88 -25.77 23.73
CA ALA A 116 10.13 -26.64 24.66
C ALA A 116 9.49 -27.83 23.92
N LEU A 117 8.88 -27.59 22.77
CA LEU A 117 8.29 -28.63 21.91
C LEU A 117 9.33 -29.60 21.28
N GLN A 118 10.62 -29.26 21.30
CA GLN A 118 11.68 -30.18 20.89
C GLN A 118 11.92 -31.30 21.90
N GLN A 119 11.65 -31.04 23.18
CA GLN A 119 11.76 -32.01 24.26
C GLN A 119 10.59 -33.03 24.19
N GLU A 120 9.40 -32.57 23.79
CA GLU A 120 8.20 -33.40 23.64
C GLU A 120 7.71 -33.40 22.19
N LYS A 121 8.35 -34.19 21.35
CA LYS A 121 8.09 -34.19 19.88
C LYS A 121 6.64 -34.53 19.51
N ALA A 122 5.93 -35.29 20.35
CA ALA A 122 4.56 -35.72 20.12
C ALA A 122 3.51 -34.70 20.56
N LEU A 123 3.86 -33.74 21.46
CA LEU A 123 2.91 -32.84 22.10
C LEU A 123 2.08 -32.04 21.10
N LEU A 124 2.70 -31.50 20.05
CA LEU A 124 1.98 -30.71 19.04
C LEU A 124 0.97 -31.53 18.25
N ALA A 125 1.28 -32.79 17.93
CA ALA A 125 0.36 -33.71 17.26
C ALA A 125 -0.77 -34.12 18.18
N GLN A 126 -0.46 -34.41 19.45
CA GLN A 126 -1.47 -34.72 20.47
C GLN A 126 -2.40 -33.53 20.68
N LEU A 127 -1.89 -32.32 20.82
CA LEU A 127 -2.68 -31.10 20.96
C LEU A 127 -3.64 -30.90 19.77
N ARG A 128 -3.16 -31.09 18.54
CA ARG A 128 -4.01 -30.97 17.36
C ARG A 128 -5.17 -31.95 17.37
N THR A 129 -4.86 -33.20 17.70
CA THR A 129 -5.89 -34.25 17.77
C THR A 129 -6.88 -34.01 18.91
N ALA A 130 -6.39 -33.63 20.10
CA ALA A 130 -7.22 -33.38 21.27
C ALA A 130 -8.12 -32.14 21.07
N VAL A 131 -7.60 -31.03 20.54
CA VAL A 131 -8.43 -29.84 20.26
C VAL A 131 -9.44 -30.11 19.15
N ALA A 132 -9.10 -30.84 18.11
CA ALA A 132 -10.04 -31.23 17.05
C ALA A 132 -11.17 -32.10 17.61
N SER A 133 -10.85 -33.08 18.48
CA SER A 133 -11.82 -33.92 19.15
C SER A 133 -12.74 -33.11 20.09
N ALA A 134 -12.16 -32.20 20.89
CA ALA A 134 -12.91 -31.32 21.79
C ALA A 134 -13.87 -30.37 21.07
N ALA A 135 -13.47 -29.89 19.87
CA ALA A 135 -14.30 -29.05 19.02
C ALA A 135 -15.24 -29.80 18.08
N GLY A 136 -15.23 -31.16 18.10
CA GLY A 136 -16.08 -32.00 17.25
C GLY A 136 -15.79 -31.91 15.76
N ILE A 137 -14.52 -31.63 15.37
CA ILE A 137 -14.09 -31.46 13.99
C ILE A 137 -13.03 -32.50 13.59
N GLU A 138 -12.89 -32.76 12.30
CA GLU A 138 -11.73 -33.49 11.79
C GLU A 138 -10.47 -32.65 11.88
N VAL A 139 -9.29 -33.28 12.11
CA VAL A 139 -8.02 -32.58 12.16
C VAL A 139 -7.72 -31.94 10.80
N PRO A 140 -7.72 -30.60 10.70
CA PRO A 140 -7.52 -29.94 9.41
C PRO A 140 -6.09 -30.14 8.90
N LYS A 141 -5.90 -30.05 7.57
CA LYS A 141 -4.56 -29.97 6.98
C LYS A 141 -3.87 -28.69 7.44
N LEU A 142 -2.56 -28.78 7.70
CA LEU A 142 -1.76 -27.60 8.03
C LEU A 142 -1.78 -26.62 6.87
N ALA A 143 -1.75 -25.30 7.21
CA ALA A 143 -1.47 -24.29 6.22
C ALA A 143 -0.12 -24.60 5.59
N GLU A 144 -0.06 -24.60 4.27
CA GLU A 144 1.22 -24.67 3.59
C GLU A 144 2.04 -23.45 4.04
N ALA A 145 3.23 -23.71 4.60
CA ALA A 145 4.16 -22.62 4.92
C ALA A 145 4.30 -21.79 3.64
N LYS A 146 3.94 -20.51 3.68
CA LYS A 146 4.09 -19.62 2.54
C LYS A 146 5.58 -19.59 2.18
N ARG A 147 6.00 -20.54 1.34
CA ARG A 147 7.28 -20.43 0.62
C ARG A 147 7.29 -19.05 0.00
N VAL A 148 8.46 -18.44 -0.06
CA VAL A 148 8.66 -17.09 -0.61
C VAL A 148 7.72 -16.90 -1.79
N SER A 149 6.74 -16.01 -1.63
CA SER A 149 5.75 -15.78 -2.67
C SER A 149 6.50 -15.40 -3.94
N TRP A 150 6.14 -15.98 -5.09
CA TRP A 150 6.67 -15.54 -6.38
C TRP A 150 6.63 -14.02 -6.52
N VAL A 151 5.61 -13.40 -5.97
CA VAL A 151 5.46 -11.94 -5.89
C VAL A 151 6.62 -11.30 -5.12
N ASN A 152 7.04 -11.86 -3.97
CA ASN A 152 8.18 -11.34 -3.20
C ASN A 152 9.51 -11.51 -3.93
N LEU A 153 9.68 -12.59 -4.71
CA LEU A 153 10.87 -12.78 -5.56
C LEU A 153 10.91 -11.75 -6.69
N VAL A 154 9.76 -11.49 -7.32
CA VAL A 154 9.63 -10.49 -8.38
C VAL A 154 9.87 -9.09 -7.83
N PHE A 155 9.33 -8.76 -6.64
CA PHE A 155 9.64 -7.50 -5.94
C PHE A 155 11.11 -7.38 -5.55
N GLY A 156 11.74 -8.45 -5.04
CA GLY A 156 13.17 -8.47 -4.70
C GLY A 156 14.04 -8.25 -5.93
N LEU A 157 13.75 -8.94 -7.03
CA LEU A 157 14.45 -8.74 -8.29
C LEU A 157 14.25 -7.33 -8.86
N GLY A 158 13.03 -6.82 -8.82
CA GLY A 158 12.72 -5.44 -9.22
C GLY A 158 13.51 -4.41 -8.39
N THR A 159 13.59 -4.60 -7.07
CA THR A 159 14.39 -3.75 -6.19
C THR A 159 15.89 -3.77 -6.56
N LEU A 160 16.42 -4.95 -6.88
CA LEU A 160 17.82 -5.07 -7.33
C LEU A 160 18.05 -4.37 -8.67
N ILE A 161 17.12 -4.48 -9.62
CA ILE A 161 17.18 -3.76 -10.91
C ILE A 161 17.11 -2.25 -10.66
N GLY A 162 16.21 -1.79 -9.80
CA GLY A 162 16.09 -0.37 -9.42
C GLY A 162 17.38 0.16 -8.77
N LEU A 163 17.96 -0.60 -7.83
CA LEU A 163 19.23 -0.25 -7.21
C LEU A 163 20.38 -0.21 -8.23
N TRP A 164 20.44 -1.19 -9.13
CA TRP A 164 21.43 -1.22 -10.20
C TRP A 164 21.31 -0.03 -11.15
N ALA A 165 20.06 0.37 -11.50
CA ALA A 165 19.79 1.55 -12.32
C ALA A 165 20.27 2.84 -11.61
N ILE A 166 19.97 2.98 -10.31
CA ILE A 166 20.47 4.11 -9.49
C ILE A 166 22.00 4.13 -9.45
N LEU A 167 22.64 2.97 -9.20
CA LEU A 167 24.10 2.87 -9.16
C LEU A 167 24.72 3.20 -10.52
N GLY A 168 24.11 2.79 -11.63
CA GLY A 168 24.54 3.13 -12.99
C GLY A 168 24.50 4.64 -13.25
N VAL A 169 23.46 5.31 -12.76
CA VAL A 169 23.32 6.77 -12.83
C VAL A 169 24.34 7.46 -11.91
N LEU A 170 24.58 6.92 -10.71
CA LEU A 170 25.56 7.46 -9.76
C LEU A 170 27.02 7.22 -10.18
N ALA A 171 27.31 6.27 -11.06
CA ALA A 171 28.67 6.04 -11.56
C ALA A 171 29.24 7.22 -12.36
N ASP A 172 28.35 8.08 -12.90
CA ASP A 172 28.73 9.29 -13.65
C ASP A 172 28.61 10.59 -12.82
N VAL A 173 28.66 10.46 -11.49
CA VAL A 173 28.46 11.59 -10.55
C VAL A 173 29.52 12.69 -10.68
N ARG A 174 30.73 12.39 -11.17
CA ARG A 174 31.79 13.39 -11.27
C ARG A 174 31.43 14.52 -12.26
N GLY A 175 30.85 14.18 -13.42
CA GLY A 175 30.32 15.18 -14.35
C GLY A 175 29.12 15.94 -13.77
N SER A 176 28.24 15.26 -13.06
CA SER A 176 27.05 15.86 -12.45
C SER A 176 27.36 16.83 -11.29
N LEU A 177 28.47 16.64 -10.55
CA LEU A 177 28.91 17.57 -9.49
C LEU A 177 29.33 18.91 -10.00
N ASP A 178 29.95 18.98 -11.18
CA ASP A 178 30.35 20.26 -11.80
C ASP A 178 29.12 21.01 -12.34
N VAL A 179 28.11 20.30 -12.83
CA VAL A 179 26.79 20.87 -13.17
C VAL A 179 26.12 21.49 -11.95
N ILE A 180 26.18 20.84 -10.78
CA ILE A 180 25.59 21.36 -9.54
C ILE A 180 26.23 22.70 -9.09
N LYS A 181 27.50 22.92 -9.34
CA LYS A 181 28.18 24.21 -9.02
C LYS A 181 27.64 25.39 -9.84
N GLY A 182 27.13 25.10 -11.05
CA GLY A 182 26.54 26.11 -11.94
C GLY A 182 25.02 26.28 -11.83
N VAL A 183 24.37 25.56 -10.90
CA VAL A 183 22.92 25.56 -10.76
C VAL A 183 22.36 26.92 -10.34
N SER A 184 21.28 27.33 -11.00
CA SER A 184 20.53 28.53 -10.62
C SER A 184 19.59 28.23 -9.44
N TRP A 185 19.96 28.63 -8.23
CA TRP A 185 19.21 28.37 -7.00
C TRP A 185 17.80 28.97 -6.99
N GLY A 186 17.57 30.06 -7.73
CA GLY A 186 16.22 30.61 -7.88
C GLY A 186 15.25 29.61 -8.57
N TRP A 187 15.73 28.90 -9.59
CA TRP A 187 14.96 27.87 -10.27
C TRP A 187 14.81 26.62 -9.42
N VAL A 188 15.80 26.26 -8.60
CA VAL A 188 15.68 25.16 -7.62
C VAL A 188 14.61 25.46 -6.59
N ALA A 189 14.59 26.69 -6.05
CA ALA A 189 13.55 27.12 -5.12
C ALA A 189 12.15 27.08 -5.77
N LEU A 190 12.03 27.51 -7.02
CA LEU A 190 10.78 27.41 -7.76
C LEU A 190 10.37 25.94 -7.99
N ALA A 191 11.32 25.08 -8.36
CA ALA A 191 11.07 23.63 -8.52
C ALA A 191 10.59 23.00 -7.22
N PHE A 192 11.17 23.38 -6.08
CA PHE A 192 10.72 22.96 -4.75
C PHE A 192 9.26 23.37 -4.50
N VAL A 193 8.92 24.65 -4.66
CA VAL A 193 7.54 25.13 -4.45
C VAL A 193 6.56 24.42 -5.37
N LEU A 194 6.88 24.30 -6.66
CA LEU A 194 6.04 23.61 -7.64
C LEU A 194 5.88 22.11 -7.34
N ALA A 195 6.89 21.48 -6.72
CA ALA A 195 6.84 20.08 -6.33
C ALA A 195 5.89 19.79 -5.16
N GLN A 196 5.60 20.79 -4.31
CA GLN A 196 4.72 20.64 -3.16
C GLN A 196 3.22 20.80 -3.53
N LEU A 197 2.92 21.61 -4.54
CA LEU A 197 1.55 21.95 -4.93
C LEU A 197 0.71 20.78 -5.49
N PRO A 198 1.27 19.77 -6.16
CA PRO A 198 0.50 18.61 -6.64
C PRO A 198 -0.29 17.91 -5.53
N VAL A 199 0.27 17.80 -4.32
CA VAL A 199 -0.42 17.19 -3.17
C VAL A 199 -1.70 17.97 -2.81
N ALA A 200 -1.64 19.30 -2.86
CA ALA A 200 -2.81 20.16 -2.62
C ALA A 200 -3.85 20.02 -3.75
N ALA A 201 -3.41 19.92 -5.00
CA ALA A 201 -4.30 19.72 -6.14
C ALA A 201 -4.99 18.34 -6.12
N GLU A 202 -4.27 17.28 -5.76
CA GLU A 202 -4.85 15.94 -5.59
C GLU A 202 -5.82 15.89 -4.38
N ALA A 203 -5.52 16.57 -3.27
CA ALA A 203 -6.44 16.69 -2.14
C ALA A 203 -7.74 17.41 -2.54
N TRP A 204 -7.65 18.36 -3.46
CA TRP A 204 -8.82 19.04 -4.03
C TRP A 204 -9.61 18.09 -4.95
N ALA A 205 -8.91 17.32 -5.81
CA ALA A 205 -9.52 16.30 -6.64
C ALA A 205 -10.26 15.24 -5.82
N LEU A 206 -9.67 14.82 -4.70
CA LEU A 206 -10.25 13.79 -3.82
C LEU A 206 -11.62 14.20 -3.27
N ASN A 207 -11.84 15.50 -2.97
CA ASN A 207 -13.12 16.00 -2.52
C ASN A 207 -14.24 15.85 -3.57
N GLY A 208 -13.89 15.84 -4.85
CA GLY A 208 -14.83 15.54 -5.92
C GLY A 208 -15.22 14.07 -6.03
N ALA A 209 -14.37 13.15 -5.53
CA ALA A 209 -14.56 11.69 -5.66
C ALA A 209 -15.55 11.09 -4.64
N VAL A 210 -16.00 11.87 -3.67
CA VAL A 210 -16.91 11.41 -2.60
C VAL A 210 -18.31 11.98 -2.74
N PRO A 211 -19.37 11.25 -2.33
CA PRO A 211 -20.75 11.73 -2.38
C PRO A 211 -21.02 12.94 -1.48
N GLY A 212 -20.26 13.11 -0.38
CA GLY A 212 -20.35 14.21 0.58
C GLY A 212 -19.25 15.26 0.40
N GLN A 213 -19.00 16.03 1.45
CA GLN A 213 -17.85 16.92 1.57
C GLN A 213 -16.94 16.46 2.70
N LEU A 214 -15.67 16.33 2.40
CA LEU A 214 -14.65 16.05 3.41
C LEU A 214 -13.88 17.33 3.75
N PRO A 215 -13.49 17.52 5.01
CA PRO A 215 -12.61 18.62 5.38
C PRO A 215 -11.31 18.56 4.57
N TYR A 216 -11.00 19.65 3.85
CA TYR A 216 -9.85 19.73 2.96
C TYR A 216 -8.52 19.34 3.66
N GLY A 217 -8.32 19.76 4.91
CA GLY A 217 -7.14 19.41 5.69
C GLY A 217 -6.95 17.89 5.89
N ARG A 218 -8.05 17.13 6.02
CA ARG A 218 -7.96 15.66 6.10
C ARG A 218 -7.59 15.04 4.76
N CYS A 219 -8.11 15.57 3.66
CA CYS A 219 -7.73 15.14 2.32
C CYS A 219 -6.26 15.45 2.04
N LEU A 220 -5.78 16.62 2.45
CA LEU A 220 -4.39 17.02 2.31
C LEU A 220 -3.46 16.10 3.12
N ALA A 221 -3.80 15.79 4.36
CA ALA A 221 -3.06 14.85 5.20
C ALA A 221 -3.01 13.43 4.57
N LEU A 222 -4.12 12.98 3.98
CA LEU A 222 -4.14 11.70 3.25
C LEU A 222 -3.20 11.73 2.04
N GLU A 223 -3.29 12.76 1.19
CA GLU A 223 -2.46 12.82 -0.02
C GLU A 223 -0.97 13.01 0.31
N THR A 224 -0.64 13.73 1.39
CA THR A 224 0.73 13.75 1.93
C THR A 224 1.19 12.34 2.35
N SER A 225 0.34 11.60 3.06
CA SER A 225 0.63 10.22 3.46
C SER A 225 0.76 9.28 2.26
N ASN A 226 0.01 9.52 1.18
CA ASN A 226 0.08 8.76 -0.07
C ASN A 226 1.45 8.85 -0.73
N THR A 227 2.16 9.97 -0.61
CA THR A 227 3.52 10.13 -1.14
C THR A 227 4.47 9.08 -0.53
N PHE A 228 4.43 8.90 0.79
CA PHE A 228 5.22 7.86 1.48
C PHE A 228 4.72 6.45 1.17
N THR A 229 3.39 6.29 1.17
CA THR A 229 2.76 4.98 0.94
C THR A 229 3.07 4.46 -0.47
N SER A 230 3.13 5.35 -1.46
CA SER A 230 3.48 4.98 -2.84
C SER A 230 4.91 4.46 -2.97
N LEU A 231 5.85 5.00 -2.18
CA LEU A 231 7.24 4.52 -2.15
C LEU A 231 7.36 3.10 -1.58
N ALA A 232 6.51 2.75 -0.59
CA ALA A 232 6.55 1.45 0.07
C ALA A 232 5.80 0.36 -0.71
N GLY A 233 4.66 0.67 -1.31
CA GLY A 233 3.76 -0.33 -1.89
C GLY A 233 3.09 0.06 -3.20
N GLY A 234 3.53 1.16 -3.83
CA GLY A 234 2.98 1.63 -5.11
C GLY A 234 1.50 2.00 -5.04
N ASP A 235 0.85 2.02 -6.20
CA ASP A 235 -0.56 2.42 -6.35
C ASP A 235 -1.53 1.52 -5.58
N VAL A 236 -1.18 0.25 -5.37
CA VAL A 236 -2.03 -0.69 -4.61
C VAL A 236 -2.13 -0.28 -3.14
N ALA A 237 -1.00 0.11 -2.53
CA ALA A 237 -0.98 0.56 -1.15
C ALA A 237 -1.69 1.92 -0.99
N VAL A 238 -1.50 2.83 -1.95
CA VAL A 238 -2.22 4.12 -2.02
C VAL A 238 -3.73 3.89 -2.10
N PHE A 239 -4.18 2.98 -2.96
CA PHE A 239 -5.60 2.64 -3.07
C PHE A 239 -6.16 2.08 -1.75
N ALA A 240 -5.44 1.15 -1.12
CA ALA A 240 -5.85 0.58 0.17
C ALA A 240 -5.94 1.64 1.28
N LEU A 241 -4.98 2.58 1.33
CA LEU A 241 -4.99 3.68 2.28
C LEU A 241 -6.19 4.63 2.05
N ARG A 242 -6.51 4.96 0.79
CA ARG A 242 -7.69 5.76 0.42
C ARG A 242 -8.98 5.09 0.88
N VAL A 243 -9.16 3.79 0.60
CA VAL A 243 -10.33 3.03 1.03
C VAL A 243 -10.48 3.07 2.56
N ARG A 244 -9.39 2.82 3.29
CA ARG A 244 -9.40 2.87 4.76
C ARG A 244 -9.71 4.27 5.30
N PHE A 245 -9.19 5.30 4.66
CA PHE A 245 -9.49 6.69 5.00
C PHE A 245 -10.98 6.99 4.86
N PHE A 246 -11.62 6.59 3.75
CA PHE A 246 -13.04 6.79 3.55
C PHE A 246 -13.88 6.04 4.59
N GLN A 247 -13.53 4.78 4.89
CA GLN A 247 -14.20 4.01 5.94
C GLN A 247 -14.12 4.69 7.31
N ARG A 248 -12.95 5.23 7.68
CA ARG A 248 -12.78 6.00 8.93
C ARG A 248 -13.56 7.31 8.97
N ASN A 249 -13.91 7.86 7.82
CA ASN A 249 -14.76 9.06 7.71
C ASN A 249 -16.24 8.73 7.56
N GLY A 250 -16.68 7.51 7.88
CA GLY A 250 -18.07 7.10 7.97
C GLY A 250 -18.68 6.58 6.66
N TYR A 251 -17.89 6.36 5.63
CA TYR A 251 -18.37 5.71 4.40
C TYR A 251 -18.41 4.19 4.60
N ASP A 252 -19.46 3.55 4.11
CA ASP A 252 -19.50 2.09 4.08
C ASP A 252 -18.43 1.50 3.16
N ALA A 253 -18.17 0.20 3.26
CA ALA A 253 -17.11 -0.45 2.52
C ALA A 253 -17.28 -0.31 0.99
N ALA A 254 -18.51 -0.37 0.48
CA ALA A 254 -18.79 -0.26 -0.95
C ALA A 254 -18.56 1.17 -1.45
N ALA A 255 -19.05 2.19 -0.72
CA ALA A 255 -18.82 3.59 -1.03
C ALA A 255 -17.33 3.96 -0.92
N ALA A 256 -16.62 3.44 0.07
CA ALA A 256 -15.18 3.68 0.24
C ALA A 256 -14.36 3.13 -0.93
N VAL A 257 -14.62 1.88 -1.33
CA VAL A 257 -13.95 1.25 -2.48
C VAL A 257 -14.27 1.99 -3.78
N SER A 258 -15.54 2.34 -4.00
CA SER A 258 -15.94 3.05 -5.22
C SER A 258 -15.36 4.46 -5.30
N SER A 259 -15.35 5.22 -4.20
CA SER A 259 -14.72 6.55 -4.15
C SER A 259 -13.21 6.48 -4.40
N GLY A 260 -12.52 5.48 -3.81
CA GLY A 260 -11.10 5.23 -4.08
C GLY A 260 -10.83 4.89 -5.55
N ALA A 261 -11.69 4.05 -6.15
CA ALA A 261 -11.59 3.69 -7.56
C ALA A 261 -11.82 4.89 -8.49
N ILE A 262 -12.82 5.74 -8.17
CA ILE A 262 -13.11 6.95 -8.94
C ILE A 262 -11.92 7.92 -8.88
N ALA A 263 -11.37 8.18 -7.69
CA ALA A 263 -10.21 9.04 -7.54
C ALA A 263 -9.01 8.54 -8.35
N SER A 264 -8.70 7.24 -8.25
CA SER A 264 -7.59 6.64 -9.01
C SER A 264 -7.83 6.68 -10.52
N THR A 265 -9.04 6.34 -10.97
CA THR A 265 -9.40 6.37 -12.40
C THR A 265 -9.32 7.79 -12.95
N ALA A 266 -9.76 8.79 -12.21
CA ALA A 266 -9.71 10.18 -12.63
C ALA A 266 -8.28 10.69 -12.80
N SER A 267 -7.38 10.38 -11.85
CA SER A 267 -5.95 10.73 -11.97
C SER A 267 -5.32 10.08 -13.21
N TRP A 268 -5.59 8.80 -13.47
CA TRP A 268 -5.10 8.14 -14.69
C TRP A 268 -5.73 8.71 -15.96
N THR A 269 -7.02 9.03 -15.95
CA THR A 269 -7.71 9.67 -17.07
C THR A 269 -7.10 11.03 -17.40
N ALA A 270 -6.83 11.87 -16.38
CA ALA A 270 -6.16 13.15 -16.55
C ALA A 270 -4.76 12.98 -17.18
N LYS A 271 -3.96 12.02 -16.70
CA LYS A 271 -2.63 11.69 -17.27
C LYS A 271 -2.74 11.31 -18.74
N ILE A 272 -3.66 10.41 -19.09
CA ILE A 272 -3.84 9.93 -20.46
C ILE A 272 -4.32 11.07 -21.37
N LEU A 273 -5.29 11.87 -20.94
CA LEU A 273 -5.79 13.02 -21.71
C LEU A 273 -4.70 14.05 -21.98
N LEU A 274 -3.93 14.41 -20.95
CA LEU A 274 -2.81 15.33 -21.10
C LEU A 274 -1.71 14.75 -21.99
N PHE A 275 -1.41 13.46 -21.86
CA PHE A 275 -0.47 12.77 -22.74
C PHE A 275 -0.91 12.82 -24.20
N LEU A 276 -2.16 12.45 -24.49
CA LEU A 276 -2.70 12.49 -25.86
C LEU A 276 -2.74 13.91 -26.43
N ALA A 277 -3.13 14.90 -25.62
CA ALA A 277 -3.12 16.30 -26.03
C ALA A 277 -1.70 16.81 -26.30
N SER A 278 -0.71 16.34 -25.53
CA SER A 278 0.66 16.81 -25.61
C SER A 278 1.46 16.14 -26.71
N ILE A 279 1.10 14.93 -27.15
CA ILE A 279 1.90 14.16 -28.11
C ILE A 279 2.05 14.87 -29.46
N GLY A 280 0.99 15.53 -29.92
CA GLY A 280 1.02 16.30 -31.17
C GLY A 280 1.94 17.52 -31.11
N PHE A 281 1.98 18.20 -29.97
CA PHE A 281 2.86 19.36 -29.76
C PHE A 281 4.30 18.93 -29.48
N ALA A 282 4.51 17.83 -28.78
CA ALA A 282 5.82 17.28 -28.48
C ALA A 282 6.51 16.68 -29.71
N ALA A 283 5.76 16.24 -30.71
CA ALA A 283 6.30 15.59 -31.91
C ALA A 283 7.39 16.42 -32.61
N GLY A 284 7.29 17.75 -32.59
CA GLY A 284 8.30 18.63 -33.15
C GLY A 284 9.64 18.63 -32.38
N ASP A 285 9.60 18.45 -31.07
CA ASP A 285 10.79 18.40 -30.22
C ASP A 285 11.53 17.06 -30.38
N PHE A 286 10.80 15.99 -30.65
CA PHE A 286 11.36 14.66 -30.92
C PHE A 286 11.94 14.51 -32.34
N HIS A 287 11.69 15.43 -33.27
CA HIS A 287 12.22 15.40 -34.64
C HIS A 287 13.57 16.12 -34.83
N ARG A 288 14.13 16.74 -33.77
CA ARG A 288 15.46 17.31 -33.85
C ARG A 288 16.49 16.19 -33.96
N PRO A 289 17.42 16.23 -34.95
CA PRO A 289 18.43 15.19 -35.08
C PRO A 289 19.40 15.30 -33.91
N ALA A 290 19.21 14.47 -32.89
CA ALA A 290 20.25 14.12 -31.97
C ALA A 290 21.01 12.93 -32.59
N ASP A 291 22.32 13.03 -32.69
CA ASP A 291 23.24 12.03 -33.26
C ASP A 291 23.25 10.67 -32.49
N SER A 292 22.27 10.42 -31.66
CA SER A 292 22.14 9.19 -30.87
C SER A 292 20.82 8.50 -31.17
N GLY A 293 20.88 7.19 -31.46
CA GLY A 293 19.73 6.31 -31.80
C GLY A 293 18.60 6.21 -30.77
N GLY A 294 18.49 7.16 -29.83
CA GLY A 294 17.47 7.23 -28.81
C GLY A 294 16.07 7.51 -29.34
N HIS A 295 15.98 8.14 -30.51
CA HIS A 295 14.70 8.53 -31.11
C HIS A 295 13.81 7.33 -31.49
N GLN A 296 14.38 6.31 -32.12
CA GLN A 296 13.66 5.09 -32.44
C GLN A 296 13.21 4.35 -31.20
N THR A 297 14.01 4.37 -30.13
CA THR A 297 13.71 3.68 -28.86
C THR A 297 12.46 4.22 -28.20
N VAL A 298 12.25 5.54 -28.14
CA VAL A 298 11.05 6.13 -27.53
C VAL A 298 9.79 5.79 -28.33
N ILE A 299 9.87 5.89 -29.67
CA ILE A 299 8.77 5.50 -30.57
C ILE A 299 8.40 4.01 -30.36
N TRP A 300 9.40 3.13 -30.29
CA TRP A 300 9.17 1.70 -30.05
C TRP A 300 8.62 1.42 -28.65
N ILE A 301 9.03 2.20 -27.64
CA ILE A 301 8.46 2.10 -26.27
C ILE A 301 6.99 2.54 -26.29
N VAL A 302 6.65 3.66 -26.91
CA VAL A 302 5.25 4.12 -27.04
C VAL A 302 4.40 3.09 -27.78
N ILE A 303 4.87 2.61 -28.92
CA ILE A 303 4.19 1.56 -29.68
C ILE A 303 4.06 0.30 -28.85
N GLY A 304 5.12 -0.12 -28.14
CA GLY A 304 5.13 -1.30 -27.28
C GLY A 304 4.11 -1.20 -26.13
N VAL A 305 4.02 -0.03 -25.49
CA VAL A 305 3.02 0.22 -24.43
C VAL A 305 1.59 0.19 -24.98
N VAL A 306 1.33 0.86 -26.11
CA VAL A 306 0.02 0.86 -26.77
C VAL A 306 -0.38 -0.56 -27.21
N LEU A 307 0.55 -1.30 -27.78
CA LEU A 307 0.33 -2.70 -28.15
C LEU A 307 0.11 -3.60 -26.93
N ALA A 308 0.87 -3.43 -25.86
CA ALA A 308 0.71 -4.22 -24.63
C ALA A 308 -0.67 -3.99 -23.99
N VAL A 309 -1.12 -2.74 -23.91
CA VAL A 309 -2.47 -2.39 -23.42
C VAL A 309 -3.53 -2.94 -24.38
N GLY A 310 -3.35 -2.81 -25.68
CA GLY A 310 -4.25 -3.38 -26.69
C GLY A 310 -4.35 -4.90 -26.60
N ILE A 311 -3.22 -5.60 -26.49
CA ILE A 311 -3.15 -7.06 -26.32
C ILE A 311 -3.81 -7.48 -25.01
N ALA A 312 -3.52 -6.82 -23.89
CA ALA A 312 -4.14 -7.13 -22.60
C ALA A 312 -5.68 -6.98 -22.67
N THR A 313 -6.16 -5.90 -23.28
CA THR A 313 -7.59 -5.65 -23.48
C THR A 313 -8.21 -6.71 -24.39
N ALA A 314 -7.54 -7.05 -25.49
CA ALA A 314 -7.97 -8.09 -26.42
C ALA A 314 -7.98 -9.49 -25.75
N LEU A 315 -6.97 -9.83 -24.96
CA LEU A 315 -6.92 -11.09 -24.20
C LEU A 315 -8.07 -11.20 -23.20
N ILE A 316 -8.38 -10.12 -22.47
CA ILE A 316 -9.54 -10.08 -21.56
C ILE A 316 -10.85 -10.25 -22.32
N ALA A 317 -10.97 -9.67 -23.53
CA ALA A 317 -12.16 -9.77 -24.35
C ALA A 317 -12.33 -11.14 -25.04
N LEU A 318 -11.22 -11.73 -25.51
CA LEU A 318 -11.23 -12.94 -26.35
C LEU A 318 -11.12 -14.23 -25.54
N VAL A 319 -10.47 -14.23 -24.34
CA VAL A 319 -10.31 -15.43 -23.54
C VAL A 319 -11.50 -15.64 -22.61
N PRO A 320 -12.36 -16.67 -22.82
CA PRO A 320 -13.59 -16.86 -22.06
C PRO A 320 -13.36 -17.03 -20.53
N ARG A 321 -12.21 -17.58 -20.14
CA ARG A 321 -11.84 -17.73 -18.72
C ARG A 321 -11.54 -16.38 -18.07
N LEU A 322 -10.78 -15.49 -18.73
CA LEU A 322 -10.49 -14.14 -18.27
C LEU A 322 -11.75 -13.28 -18.25
N ARG A 323 -12.59 -13.41 -19.28
CA ARG A 323 -13.88 -12.73 -19.35
C ARG A 323 -14.85 -13.18 -18.26
N ARG A 324 -14.89 -14.47 -17.91
CA ARG A 324 -15.68 -14.97 -16.77
C ARG A 324 -15.12 -14.47 -15.44
N LEU A 325 -13.80 -14.51 -15.25
CA LEU A 325 -13.15 -13.97 -14.05
C LEU A 325 -13.41 -12.46 -13.90
N ALA A 326 -13.31 -11.72 -15.00
CA ALA A 326 -13.65 -10.31 -15.03
C ALA A 326 -15.15 -10.07 -14.74
N SER A 327 -16.05 -10.87 -15.33
CA SER A 327 -17.50 -10.69 -15.14
C SER A 327 -17.97 -11.10 -13.75
N THR A 328 -17.39 -12.11 -13.12
CA THR A 328 -17.83 -12.59 -11.79
C THR A 328 -17.23 -11.80 -10.64
N ARG A 329 -15.98 -11.37 -10.77
CA ARG A 329 -15.30 -10.60 -9.71
C ARG A 329 -15.33 -9.09 -9.90
N ILE A 330 -15.30 -8.61 -11.14
CA ILE A 330 -15.20 -7.19 -11.45
C ILE A 330 -16.58 -6.56 -11.69
N ARG A 331 -17.53 -7.27 -12.28
CA ARG A 331 -18.86 -6.73 -12.61
C ARG A 331 -19.65 -6.15 -11.43
N PRO A 332 -19.71 -6.78 -10.22
CA PRO A 332 -20.39 -6.17 -9.08
C PRO A 332 -19.79 -4.84 -8.68
N HIS A 333 -18.46 -4.74 -8.72
CA HIS A 333 -17.74 -3.50 -8.45
C HIS A 333 -17.94 -2.45 -9.55
N LEU A 334 -18.00 -2.88 -10.83
CA LEU A 334 -18.29 -1.98 -11.96
C LEU A 334 -19.70 -1.39 -11.88
N VAL A 335 -20.70 -2.15 -11.42
CA VAL A 335 -22.08 -1.64 -11.25
C VAL A 335 -22.11 -0.58 -10.15
N SER A 336 -21.44 -0.80 -9.03
CA SER A 336 -21.34 0.18 -7.94
C SER A 336 -20.57 1.43 -8.38
N ILE A 337 -19.45 1.24 -9.09
CA ILE A 337 -18.65 2.35 -9.66
C ILE A 337 -19.52 3.15 -10.64
N TRP A 338 -20.27 2.47 -11.52
CA TRP A 338 -21.13 3.13 -12.50
C TRP A 338 -22.27 3.94 -11.84
N ALA A 339 -22.89 3.38 -10.79
CA ALA A 339 -23.90 4.10 -10.02
C ALA A 339 -23.31 5.36 -9.37
N ASN A 340 -22.12 5.26 -8.77
CA ASN A 340 -21.44 6.41 -8.17
C ASN A 340 -20.95 7.43 -9.21
N ILE A 341 -20.47 6.97 -10.38
CA ILE A 341 -20.13 7.86 -11.51
C ILE A 341 -21.35 8.65 -11.94
N LYS A 342 -22.52 8.02 -12.05
CA LYS A 342 -23.78 8.74 -12.39
C LYS A 342 -24.13 9.80 -11.34
N THR A 343 -23.98 9.47 -10.04
CA THR A 343 -24.26 10.41 -8.95
C THR A 343 -23.29 11.60 -8.99
N ILE A 344 -22.02 11.35 -9.24
CA ILE A 344 -20.99 12.40 -9.36
C ILE A 344 -21.16 13.19 -10.65
N ALA A 345 -21.51 12.51 -11.76
CA ALA A 345 -21.76 13.15 -13.06
C ALA A 345 -22.99 14.07 -13.05
N ALA A 346 -23.93 13.84 -12.15
CA ALA A 346 -25.06 14.76 -11.95
C ALA A 346 -24.64 16.09 -11.29
N GLU A 347 -23.44 16.16 -10.69
CA GLU A 347 -22.91 17.36 -10.08
C GLU A 347 -21.69 17.90 -10.85
N PRO A 348 -21.83 18.83 -11.80
CA PRO A 348 -20.72 19.30 -12.65
C PRO A 348 -19.57 19.91 -11.84
N ARG A 349 -19.83 20.45 -10.66
CA ARG A 349 -18.79 20.95 -9.74
C ARG A 349 -17.83 19.82 -9.30
N LYS A 350 -18.35 18.61 -9.03
CA LYS A 350 -17.52 17.46 -8.62
C LYS A 350 -16.63 16.98 -9.75
N ILE A 351 -17.17 16.93 -10.97
CA ILE A 351 -16.36 16.61 -12.17
C ILE A 351 -15.22 17.61 -12.30
N PHE A 352 -15.51 18.91 -12.15
CA PHE A 352 -14.49 19.94 -12.21
C PHE A 352 -13.42 19.77 -11.11
N TYR A 353 -13.83 19.42 -9.89
CA TYR A 353 -12.87 19.19 -8.80
C TYR A 353 -11.98 17.97 -9.08
N ILE A 354 -12.58 16.85 -9.52
CA ILE A 354 -11.83 15.63 -9.81
C ILE A 354 -10.85 15.84 -10.97
N LEU A 355 -11.37 16.18 -12.15
CA LEU A 355 -10.55 16.30 -13.36
C LEU A 355 -9.65 17.54 -13.30
N GLY A 356 -10.18 18.68 -12.86
CA GLY A 356 -9.40 19.91 -12.75
C GLY A 356 -8.26 19.78 -11.75
N GLY A 357 -8.51 19.18 -10.58
CA GLY A 357 -7.47 18.93 -9.58
C GLY A 357 -6.40 17.96 -10.10
N SER A 358 -6.80 16.86 -10.73
CA SER A 358 -5.85 15.88 -11.29
C SER A 358 -5.06 16.45 -12.47
N VAL A 359 -5.69 17.23 -13.36
CA VAL A 359 -4.99 17.93 -14.45
C VAL A 359 -4.00 18.94 -13.89
N LEU A 360 -4.43 19.75 -12.91
CA LEU A 360 -3.57 20.73 -12.26
C LEU A 360 -2.35 20.06 -11.60
N ALA A 361 -2.57 18.96 -10.89
CA ALA A 361 -1.47 18.19 -10.28
C ALA A 361 -0.43 17.75 -11.32
N GLN A 362 -0.89 17.20 -12.46
CA GLN A 362 0.03 16.77 -13.52
C GLN A 362 0.80 17.92 -14.16
N LEU A 363 0.12 19.05 -14.38
CA LEU A 363 0.78 20.27 -14.88
C LEU A 363 1.85 20.78 -13.90
N LEU A 364 1.55 20.79 -12.60
CA LEU A 364 2.49 21.21 -11.57
C LEU A 364 3.72 20.30 -11.49
N VAL A 365 3.53 18.99 -11.64
CA VAL A 365 4.66 18.04 -11.73
C VAL A 365 5.52 18.34 -12.96
N ALA A 366 4.90 18.59 -14.12
CA ALA A 366 5.63 18.92 -15.34
C ALA A 366 6.36 20.29 -15.20
N MET A 367 5.72 21.27 -14.60
CA MET A 367 6.34 22.57 -14.34
C MET A 367 7.51 22.46 -13.34
N SER A 368 7.41 21.59 -12.32
CA SER A 368 8.52 21.32 -11.40
C SER A 368 9.72 20.72 -12.13
N LEU A 369 9.51 19.76 -13.03
CA LEU A 369 10.58 19.21 -13.86
C LEU A 369 11.14 20.28 -14.82
N GLY A 370 10.28 21.13 -15.41
CA GLY A 370 10.68 22.26 -16.23
C GLY A 370 11.55 23.25 -15.46
N ALA A 371 11.19 23.61 -14.25
CA ALA A 371 12.00 24.48 -13.38
C ALA A 371 13.33 23.82 -13.02
N SER A 372 13.35 22.51 -12.78
CA SER A 372 14.58 21.74 -12.54
C SER A 372 15.51 21.75 -13.75
N LEU A 373 14.97 21.65 -14.97
CA LEU A 373 15.73 21.81 -16.22
C LEU A 373 16.29 23.22 -16.37
N HIS A 374 15.50 24.27 -16.11
CA HIS A 374 15.99 25.64 -16.14
C HIS A 374 17.13 25.89 -15.13
N ALA A 375 17.06 25.20 -13.96
CA ALA A 375 18.11 25.29 -12.95
C ALA A 375 19.48 24.85 -13.49
N VAL A 376 19.50 23.87 -14.39
CA VAL A 376 20.72 23.33 -15.03
C VAL A 376 20.98 23.91 -16.42
N GLY A 377 20.30 25.03 -16.77
CA GLY A 377 20.52 25.74 -18.04
C GLY A 377 19.83 25.12 -19.26
N GLN A 378 18.94 24.14 -19.07
CA GLN A 378 18.22 23.48 -20.17
C GLN A 378 16.75 23.88 -20.22
N ARG A 379 16.09 23.60 -21.36
CA ARG A 379 14.69 23.91 -21.60
C ARG A 379 14.02 22.79 -22.37
N ALA A 380 12.78 22.48 -21.99
CA ALA A 380 11.89 21.62 -22.77
C ALA A 380 10.47 22.20 -22.73
N SER A 381 9.67 21.91 -23.74
CA SER A 381 8.27 22.33 -23.74
C SER A 381 7.47 21.58 -22.68
N ILE A 382 6.43 22.22 -22.12
CA ILE A 382 5.53 21.54 -21.14
C ILE A 382 4.92 20.28 -21.75
N ALA A 383 4.60 20.31 -23.05
CA ALA A 383 4.07 19.15 -23.77
C ALA A 383 5.06 17.98 -23.75
N THR A 384 6.33 18.25 -24.06
CA THR A 384 7.40 17.23 -24.00
C THR A 384 7.57 16.68 -22.60
N LEU A 385 7.55 17.53 -21.58
CA LEU A 385 7.68 17.12 -20.18
C LEU A 385 6.51 16.24 -19.74
N LEU A 386 5.27 16.56 -20.14
CA LEU A 386 4.09 15.74 -19.86
C LEU A 386 4.20 14.35 -20.52
N VAL A 387 4.70 14.27 -21.76
CA VAL A 387 4.94 13.01 -22.46
C VAL A 387 5.98 12.18 -21.70
N VAL A 388 7.13 12.77 -21.38
CA VAL A 388 8.23 12.10 -20.68
C VAL A 388 7.81 11.60 -19.30
N ILE A 389 7.14 12.44 -18.49
CA ILE A 389 6.67 12.07 -17.16
C ILE A 389 5.64 10.94 -17.23
N THR A 390 4.69 11.02 -18.17
CA THR A 390 3.66 10.00 -18.29
C THR A 390 4.24 8.65 -18.71
N LEU A 391 5.15 8.63 -19.68
CA LEU A 391 5.84 7.41 -20.09
C LEU A 391 6.68 6.82 -18.96
N ALA A 392 7.46 7.63 -18.26
CA ALA A 392 8.25 7.19 -17.13
C ALA A 392 7.37 6.61 -16.01
N SER A 393 6.19 7.22 -15.76
CA SER A 393 5.22 6.72 -14.77
C SER A 393 4.60 5.38 -15.18
N ILE A 394 4.27 5.20 -16.47
CA ILE A 394 3.73 3.93 -16.98
C ILE A 394 4.78 2.82 -16.86
N ILE A 395 6.02 3.09 -17.26
CA ILE A 395 7.12 2.13 -17.19
C ILE A 395 7.39 1.78 -15.71
N GLY A 396 7.48 2.79 -14.84
CA GLY A 396 7.70 2.59 -13.41
C GLY A 396 6.59 1.80 -12.72
N GLY A 397 5.33 1.99 -13.14
CA GLY A 397 4.19 1.23 -12.64
C GLY A 397 4.11 -0.20 -13.18
N ALA A 398 4.69 -0.47 -14.35
CA ALA A 398 4.72 -1.81 -14.96
C ALA A 398 5.78 -2.72 -14.33
N VAL A 399 6.85 -2.15 -13.79
CA VAL A 399 7.94 -2.91 -13.15
C VAL A 399 7.63 -3.05 -11.66
N PRO A 400 7.69 -4.24 -11.07
CA PRO A 400 7.37 -4.49 -9.68
C PRO A 400 8.50 -4.03 -8.74
N VAL A 401 8.80 -2.74 -8.77
CA VAL A 401 9.74 -2.06 -7.87
C VAL A 401 8.94 -1.18 -6.92
N PRO A 402 9.16 -1.26 -5.61
CA PRO A 402 8.50 -0.37 -4.66
C PRO A 402 8.69 1.09 -5.08
N GLY A 403 7.57 1.84 -5.25
CA GLY A 403 7.59 3.24 -5.66
C GLY A 403 8.17 3.51 -7.06
N GLY A 404 8.47 2.50 -7.87
CA GLY A 404 9.12 2.65 -9.17
C GLY A 404 10.54 3.24 -9.09
N LEU A 405 11.17 3.20 -7.90
CA LEU A 405 12.49 3.79 -7.66
C LEU A 405 13.54 3.24 -8.63
N GLY A 406 14.33 4.11 -9.20
CA GLY A 406 15.32 3.80 -10.24
C GLY A 406 14.72 3.68 -11.64
N VAL A 407 13.55 3.07 -11.79
CA VAL A 407 12.89 2.86 -13.08
C VAL A 407 12.27 4.16 -13.61
N VAL A 408 11.59 4.90 -12.75
CA VAL A 408 11.02 6.21 -13.10
C VAL A 408 12.13 7.20 -13.41
N GLU A 409 13.19 7.23 -12.60
CA GLU A 409 14.36 8.10 -12.82
C GLU A 409 15.04 7.79 -14.16
N ALA A 410 15.29 6.51 -14.44
CA ALA A 410 15.85 6.09 -15.73
C ALA A 410 14.94 6.45 -16.91
N GLY A 411 13.63 6.29 -16.75
CA GLY A 411 12.63 6.70 -17.74
C GLY A 411 12.61 8.20 -17.99
N LEU A 412 12.68 9.02 -16.94
CA LEU A 412 12.77 10.48 -17.04
C LEU A 412 14.07 10.93 -17.74
N ILE A 413 15.22 10.38 -17.31
CA ILE A 413 16.53 10.70 -17.90
C ILE A 413 16.55 10.29 -19.37
N GLY A 414 16.14 9.03 -19.69
CA GLY A 414 16.08 8.54 -21.06
C GLY A 414 15.13 9.34 -21.94
N GLY A 415 13.98 9.76 -21.39
CA GLY A 415 13.03 10.62 -22.08
C GLY A 415 13.59 12.01 -22.36
N LEU A 416 14.28 12.64 -21.41
CA LEU A 416 14.91 13.94 -21.59
C LEU A 416 16.10 13.89 -22.57
N THR A 417 16.92 12.86 -22.49
CA THR A 417 18.05 12.70 -23.41
C THR A 417 17.58 12.44 -24.85
N SER A 418 16.45 11.75 -25.02
CA SER A 418 15.86 11.52 -26.34
C SER A 418 15.37 12.79 -27.05
N VAL A 419 15.13 13.86 -26.30
CA VAL A 419 14.77 15.19 -26.84
C VAL A 419 15.96 16.16 -26.87
N GLY A 420 17.19 15.65 -26.71
CA GLY A 420 18.42 16.42 -26.90
C GLY A 420 18.97 17.09 -25.63
N VAL A 421 18.45 16.77 -24.45
CA VAL A 421 19.06 17.24 -23.18
C VAL A 421 20.30 16.39 -22.91
N PRO A 422 21.49 17.03 -22.68
CA PRO A 422 22.71 16.30 -22.31
C PRO A 422 22.50 15.44 -21.07
N GLN A 423 23.10 14.24 -21.06
CA GLN A 423 22.82 13.22 -20.02
C GLN A 423 23.14 13.70 -18.60
N ASP A 424 24.25 14.37 -18.38
CA ASP A 424 24.67 14.94 -17.10
C ASP A 424 23.65 15.96 -16.56
N GLN A 425 23.11 16.80 -17.43
CA GLN A 425 22.12 17.82 -17.10
C GLN A 425 20.72 17.19 -16.90
N ALA A 426 20.36 16.18 -17.70
CA ALA A 426 19.14 15.41 -17.49
C ALA A 426 19.14 14.68 -16.14
N VAL A 427 20.27 14.06 -15.78
CA VAL A 427 20.49 13.44 -14.46
C VAL A 427 20.31 14.47 -13.34
N ALA A 428 21.00 15.60 -13.41
CA ALA A 428 20.92 16.64 -12.38
C ALA A 428 19.49 17.20 -12.25
N ALA A 429 18.80 17.50 -13.35
CA ALA A 429 17.43 18.01 -13.33
C ALA A 429 16.43 17.01 -12.74
N VAL A 430 16.55 15.73 -13.11
CA VAL A 430 15.69 14.66 -12.57
C VAL A 430 15.95 14.47 -11.09
N PHE A 431 17.20 14.47 -10.63
CA PHE A 431 17.49 14.38 -9.20
C PHE A 431 16.96 15.55 -8.40
N ILE A 432 17.07 16.80 -8.88
CA ILE A 432 16.49 17.98 -8.25
C ILE A 432 14.97 17.78 -8.10
N GLN A 433 14.27 17.41 -9.17
CA GLN A 433 12.83 17.22 -9.16
C GLN A 433 12.41 16.04 -8.24
N ARG A 434 13.11 14.91 -8.32
CA ARG A 434 12.78 13.72 -7.50
C ARG A 434 13.12 13.92 -6.03
N LEU A 435 14.16 14.69 -5.72
CA LEU A 435 14.46 15.09 -4.35
C LEU A 435 13.22 15.70 -3.68
N PHE A 436 12.52 16.59 -4.37
CA PHE A 436 11.40 17.34 -3.84
C PHE A 436 10.05 16.61 -3.97
N THR A 437 9.89 15.74 -4.96
CA THR A 437 8.62 15.05 -5.20
C THR A 437 8.53 13.68 -4.57
N ALA A 438 9.68 13.02 -4.32
CA ALA A 438 9.69 11.65 -3.83
C ALA A 438 10.50 11.45 -2.54
N TYR A 439 11.69 12.11 -2.42
CA TYR A 439 12.60 11.84 -1.31
C TYR A 439 12.44 12.82 -0.14
N LEU A 440 12.05 14.07 -0.41
CA LEU A 440 11.70 15.07 0.61
C LEU A 440 10.23 15.45 0.43
N PRO A 441 9.30 14.59 0.88
CA PRO A 441 7.89 14.91 0.82
C PRO A 441 7.58 16.12 1.71
N PRO A 442 6.49 16.85 1.41
CA PRO A 442 6.15 18.07 2.10
C PRO A 442 5.84 17.77 3.57
N ASP A 443 6.80 18.04 4.41
CA ASP A 443 6.54 18.24 5.84
C ASP A 443 6.02 19.69 5.99
N LEU A 444 4.74 19.87 5.65
CA LEU A 444 4.10 21.19 5.66
C LEU A 444 3.88 21.74 7.06
N GLY A 445 4.58 21.19 8.10
CA GLY A 445 4.47 21.69 9.46
C GLY A 445 3.03 21.68 10.01
N LEU A 446 2.16 20.92 9.35
CA LEU A 446 0.84 20.66 9.86
C LEU A 446 1.04 19.76 11.07
N ASP A 447 0.93 20.31 12.26
CA ASP A 447 0.65 19.52 13.46
C ASP A 447 -0.39 18.48 13.05
N HIS A 448 0.06 17.25 12.84
CA HIS A 448 -0.85 16.17 12.47
C HIS A 448 -1.86 16.07 13.61
N PRO A 449 -3.12 16.47 13.41
CA PRO A 449 -4.15 16.10 14.36
C PRO A 449 -4.08 14.58 14.37
N ARG A 450 -3.66 14.02 15.49
CA ARG A 450 -3.54 12.59 15.70
C ARG A 450 -4.77 11.95 15.08
N LEU A 451 -4.58 11.15 14.03
CA LEU A 451 -5.65 10.41 13.36
C LEU A 451 -6.41 9.48 14.33
N ASP A 452 -6.00 9.47 15.59
CA ASP A 452 -6.45 8.62 16.69
C ASP A 452 -7.49 9.27 17.60
N ALA A 453 -7.88 10.52 17.40
CA ALA A 453 -8.96 11.09 18.19
C ALA A 453 -10.32 10.62 17.63
N PRO A 454 -11.05 9.72 18.32
CA PRO A 454 -12.42 9.40 17.93
C PRO A 454 -13.25 10.68 18.16
N THR A 455 -13.63 11.35 17.08
CA THR A 455 -14.63 12.41 17.13
C THR A 455 -15.93 11.76 17.59
N ARG A 456 -16.28 11.94 18.87
CA ARG A 456 -17.63 11.65 19.36
C ARG A 456 -18.58 12.49 18.52
N ILE A 457 -19.26 11.87 17.58
CA ILE A 457 -20.42 12.45 16.92
C ILE A 457 -21.43 12.67 18.06
N ARG A 458 -21.70 13.91 18.44
CA ARG A 458 -22.88 14.26 19.25
C ARG A 458 -24.09 13.93 18.39
N VAL A 459 -24.66 12.76 18.60
CA VAL A 459 -26.03 12.49 18.18
C VAL A 459 -26.89 13.33 19.12
N THR A 460 -27.43 14.43 18.63
CA THR A 460 -28.52 15.14 19.30
C THR A 460 -29.71 14.18 19.28
N PRO A 461 -30.28 13.80 20.45
CA PRO A 461 -31.51 13.03 20.45
C PRO A 461 -32.61 13.93 19.83
N GLY A 462 -33.14 13.48 18.69
CA GLY A 462 -34.36 14.09 18.17
C GLY A 462 -35.48 13.91 19.19
N THR A 463 -36.07 15.01 19.61
CA THR A 463 -37.30 15.04 20.37
C THR A 463 -38.40 14.33 19.57
N LEU A 464 -38.74 13.15 20.04
CA LEU A 464 -40.05 12.56 19.73
C LEU A 464 -41.03 13.25 20.68
N ASP A 465 -41.78 14.24 20.15
CA ASP A 465 -42.99 14.69 20.76
C ASP A 465 -44.14 13.76 20.38
N PRO A 466 -45.14 13.57 21.27
CA PRO A 466 -46.08 12.47 21.33
C PRO A 466 -47.14 12.44 20.21
#